data_a5f359f78a8014b15d59a15f15caf6bb
#
_entry.id   a5f359f78a8014b15d59a15f15caf6bb
#
_cell.length_a   1.000
_cell.length_b   1.000
_cell.length_c   1.000
_cell.angle_alpha   90.00
_cell.angle_beta   90.00
_cell.angle_gamma   90.00
#
_symmetry.space_group_name_H-M   'P 1'
#
loop_
_entity.id
_entity.type
_entity.pdbx_description
1 polymer ?
#
loop_
_entity_poly.entity_id
_entity_poly.type
_entity_poly.pdbx_seq_one_letter_code
_entity_poly.pdbx_strand_id
1 'polypeptide(L)'
;MEKNKYLTGGCICGQVKYRITEKPLFTQACHCKDCKVITGSSYVINTSVLDNTLVVEGEVASTELKAGSGATCRAYFCTKCGTYIYTDYASAVGRLTVRTKTLDNSESFPPQVNIFIKDKDPWLNLTDDVICFEKMYDPKKIWPEESLKRYSEYLKSSSK
;
A
#
# COMPACT_ATOMS: atom_id res chain seq x y z
N MET A 1 -15.98 8.04 24.49
CA MET A 1 -14.87 7.26 23.87
C MET A 1 -14.43 8.00 22.62
N GLU A 2 -13.28 8.67 22.66
CA GLU A 2 -12.70 9.26 21.44
C GLU A 2 -12.46 8.14 20.45
N LYS A 3 -13.12 8.20 19.29
CA LYS A 3 -12.78 7.33 18.14
C LYS A 3 -11.31 7.59 17.84
N ASN A 4 -10.50 6.56 17.92
CA ASN A 4 -9.08 6.59 17.60
C ASN A 4 -8.90 7.38 16.29
N LYS A 5 -8.31 8.58 16.40
CA LYS A 5 -8.13 9.51 15.26
C LYS A 5 -7.15 8.95 14.21
N TYR A 6 -6.45 7.87 14.55
CA TYR A 6 -5.38 7.28 13.76
C TYR A 6 -5.66 5.81 13.42
N LEU A 7 -5.23 5.38 12.24
CA LEU A 7 -5.12 3.96 11.95
C LEU A 7 -3.80 3.45 12.51
N THR A 8 -3.83 2.28 13.12
CA THR A 8 -2.65 1.64 13.70
C THR A 8 -2.38 0.29 13.05
N GLY A 9 -1.16 -0.18 13.17
CA GLY A 9 -0.74 -1.48 12.67
C GLY A 9 0.69 -1.78 13.08
N GLY A 10 1.22 -2.91 12.58
CA GLY A 10 2.58 -3.32 12.90
C GLY A 10 2.95 -4.69 12.37
N CYS A 11 4.09 -5.19 12.85
CA CYS A 11 4.59 -6.51 12.51
C CYS A 11 4.03 -7.59 13.45
N ILE A 12 4.09 -8.84 13.01
CA ILE A 12 3.57 -9.98 13.78
C ILE A 12 4.27 -10.19 15.14
N CYS A 13 5.53 -9.80 15.29
CA CYS A 13 6.25 -9.92 16.56
C CYS A 13 6.08 -8.72 17.51
N GLY A 14 5.39 -7.65 17.08
CA GLY A 14 5.13 -6.44 17.87
C GLY A 14 6.32 -5.47 18.00
N GLN A 15 7.50 -5.77 17.42
CA GLN A 15 8.65 -4.86 17.47
C GLN A 15 8.43 -3.59 16.66
N VAL A 16 7.84 -3.70 15.47
CA VAL A 16 7.47 -2.56 14.64
C VAL A 16 6.00 -2.25 14.85
N LYS A 17 5.72 -1.01 15.18
CA LYS A 17 4.37 -0.43 15.24
C LYS A 17 4.33 0.80 14.37
N TYR A 18 3.18 1.12 13.84
CA TYR A 18 3.00 2.36 13.09
C TYR A 18 1.60 2.94 13.29
N ARG A 19 1.48 4.23 12.99
CA ARG A 19 0.20 4.92 12.89
C ARG A 19 0.13 5.71 11.60
N ILE A 20 -1.06 5.78 11.03
CA ILE A 20 -1.39 6.62 9.88
C ILE A 20 -2.29 7.74 10.40
N THR A 21 -1.84 8.99 10.28
CA THR A 21 -2.46 10.15 10.94
C THR A 21 -3.58 10.79 10.15
N GLU A 22 -3.76 10.37 8.89
CA GLU A 22 -4.85 10.84 8.03
C GLU A 22 -5.51 9.66 7.30
N LYS A 23 -6.69 9.90 6.75
CA LYS A 23 -7.40 8.92 5.92
C LYS A 23 -6.52 8.46 4.75
N PRO A 24 -6.41 7.15 4.50
CA PRO A 24 -5.72 6.64 3.31
C PRO A 24 -6.25 7.24 2.01
N LEU A 25 -5.40 7.25 0.99
CA LEU A 25 -5.77 7.75 -0.33
C LEU A 25 -6.58 6.71 -1.12
N PHE A 26 -6.10 5.46 -1.13
CA PHE A 26 -6.69 4.39 -1.94
C PHE A 26 -6.19 3.01 -1.52
N THR A 27 -7.01 1.98 -1.70
CA THR A 27 -6.64 0.58 -1.45
C THR A 27 -6.87 -0.26 -2.70
N GLN A 28 -5.88 -1.10 -3.06
CA GLN A 28 -5.91 -1.94 -4.26
C GLN A 28 -5.28 -3.30 -4.02
N ALA A 29 -5.73 -4.33 -4.75
CA ALA A 29 -5.09 -5.63 -4.80
C ALA A 29 -4.17 -5.73 -6.01
N CYS A 30 -2.90 -6.14 -5.78
CA CYS A 30 -1.90 -6.29 -6.82
C CYS A 30 -1.57 -7.76 -7.05
N HIS A 31 -1.72 -8.23 -8.29
CA HIS A 31 -1.48 -9.61 -8.71
C HIS A 31 -0.14 -9.80 -9.44
N CYS A 32 0.72 -8.77 -9.52
CA CYS A 32 1.99 -8.88 -10.25
C CYS A 32 2.92 -9.95 -9.63
N LYS A 33 3.77 -10.55 -10.46
CA LYS A 33 4.69 -11.61 -10.07
C LYS A 33 5.58 -11.21 -8.89
N ASP A 34 6.13 -9.99 -8.90
CA ASP A 34 7.04 -9.53 -7.85
C ASP A 34 6.33 -9.38 -6.49
N CYS A 35 5.10 -8.84 -6.49
CA CYS A 35 4.29 -8.77 -5.27
C CYS A 35 3.99 -10.16 -4.70
N LYS A 36 3.67 -11.12 -5.56
CA LYS A 36 3.42 -12.50 -5.14
C LYS A 36 4.68 -13.13 -4.53
N VAL A 37 5.83 -12.97 -5.16
CA VAL A 37 7.10 -13.53 -4.67
C VAL A 37 7.52 -12.92 -3.33
N ILE A 38 7.51 -11.59 -3.22
CA ILE A 38 7.98 -10.91 -2.00
C ILE A 38 7.07 -11.14 -0.78
N THR A 39 5.79 -11.43 -1.00
CA THR A 39 4.83 -11.68 0.08
C THR A 39 4.52 -13.17 0.29
N GLY A 40 4.92 -14.04 -0.65
CA GLY A 40 4.57 -15.47 -0.60
C GLY A 40 3.06 -15.72 -0.71
N SER A 41 2.32 -14.84 -1.41
CA SER A 41 0.86 -14.92 -1.53
C SER A 41 0.40 -14.79 -2.98
N SER A 42 -0.86 -15.12 -3.26
CA SER A 42 -1.45 -15.05 -4.61
C SER A 42 -1.70 -13.61 -5.09
N TYR A 43 -1.75 -12.67 -4.17
CA TYR A 43 -1.81 -11.22 -4.41
C TYR A 43 -1.54 -10.48 -3.11
N VAL A 44 -1.31 -9.19 -3.20
CA VAL A 44 -1.11 -8.33 -2.02
C VAL A 44 -2.11 -7.18 -2.04
N ILE A 45 -2.69 -6.88 -0.87
CA ILE A 45 -3.54 -5.68 -0.71
C ILE A 45 -2.65 -4.54 -0.22
N ASN A 46 -2.73 -3.43 -0.92
CA ASN A 46 -1.89 -2.24 -0.77
C ASN A 46 -2.75 -1.02 -0.49
N THR A 47 -2.43 -0.31 0.58
CA THR A 47 -3.07 0.96 0.94
C THR A 47 -2.10 2.12 0.74
N SER A 48 -2.44 3.03 -0.17
CA SER A 48 -1.67 4.25 -0.42
C SER A 48 -1.99 5.31 0.62
N VAL A 49 -0.94 5.92 1.18
CA VAL A 49 -1.02 7.01 2.17
C VAL A 49 -0.08 8.14 1.78
N LEU A 50 -0.30 9.37 2.23
CA LEU A 50 0.71 10.43 2.11
C LEU A 50 1.93 10.06 2.96
N ASP A 51 3.14 10.33 2.47
CA ASP A 51 4.37 9.90 3.13
C ASP A 51 4.58 10.54 4.50
N ASN A 52 4.15 11.80 4.67
CA ASN A 52 4.20 12.53 5.94
C ASN A 52 3.16 12.05 6.97
N THR A 53 2.24 11.17 6.60
CA THR A 53 1.19 10.67 7.50
C THR A 53 1.52 9.32 8.13
N LEU A 54 2.54 8.62 7.64
CA LEU A 54 2.98 7.34 8.19
C LEU A 54 4.10 7.57 9.23
N VAL A 55 3.82 7.28 10.48
CA VAL A 55 4.78 7.34 11.57
C VAL A 55 5.09 5.92 12.04
N VAL A 56 6.35 5.50 11.88
CA VAL A 56 6.81 4.16 12.20
C VAL A 56 7.69 4.18 13.44
N GLU A 57 7.46 3.27 14.37
CA GLU A 57 8.24 3.04 15.58
C GLU A 57 8.79 1.61 15.55
N GLY A 58 10.01 1.43 16.03
CA GLY A 58 10.74 0.17 15.97
C GLY A 58 11.70 0.10 14.79
N GLU A 59 12.49 -0.96 14.76
CA GLU A 59 13.59 -1.10 13.81
C GLU A 59 13.12 -1.79 12.52
N VAL A 60 13.31 -1.11 11.40
CA VAL A 60 13.03 -1.63 10.05
C VAL A 60 14.31 -1.71 9.23
N ALA A 61 14.48 -2.78 8.49
CA ALA A 61 15.45 -2.89 7.40
C ALA A 61 14.79 -2.53 6.09
N SER A 62 15.58 -2.11 5.11
CA SER A 62 15.07 -1.84 3.76
C SER A 62 15.92 -2.51 2.69
N THR A 63 15.29 -2.84 1.58
CA THR A 63 15.98 -3.32 0.38
C THR A 63 15.41 -2.63 -0.86
N GLU A 64 16.29 -2.36 -1.83
CA GLU A 64 15.88 -1.82 -3.11
C GLU A 64 15.50 -2.97 -4.06
N LEU A 65 14.36 -2.81 -4.72
CA LEU A 65 13.78 -3.77 -5.64
C LEU A 65 13.27 -3.08 -6.90
N LYS A 66 13.10 -3.84 -7.96
CA LYS A 66 12.28 -3.43 -9.11
C LYS A 66 10.88 -3.99 -8.96
N ALA A 67 9.88 -3.12 -9.00
CA ALA A 67 8.48 -3.53 -8.92
C ALA A 67 7.96 -4.09 -10.24
N GLY A 68 6.78 -4.71 -10.23
CA GLY A 68 6.13 -5.29 -11.41
C GLY A 68 5.88 -4.33 -12.57
N SER A 69 5.91 -3.02 -12.33
CA SER A 69 5.91 -1.96 -13.34
C SER A 69 7.30 -1.66 -13.93
N GLY A 70 8.38 -2.29 -13.41
CA GLY A 70 9.77 -1.97 -13.72
C GLY A 70 10.32 -0.77 -12.92
N ALA A 71 9.50 -0.08 -12.14
CA ALA A 71 9.91 1.04 -11.32
C ALA A 71 10.73 0.57 -10.11
N THR A 72 11.78 1.34 -9.76
CA THR A 72 12.53 1.12 -8.53
C THR A 72 11.65 1.43 -7.32
N CYS A 73 11.72 0.59 -6.32
CA CYS A 73 11.06 0.80 -5.04
C CYS A 73 11.95 0.36 -3.88
N ARG A 74 11.70 0.93 -2.72
CA ARG A 74 12.35 0.54 -1.47
C ARG A 74 11.33 -0.11 -0.56
N ALA A 75 11.54 -1.39 -0.27
CA ALA A 75 10.68 -2.20 0.58
C ALA A 75 11.22 -2.20 2.03
N TYR A 76 10.34 -2.06 3.02
CA TYR A 76 10.68 -1.96 4.43
C TYR A 76 10.09 -3.11 5.22
N PHE A 77 10.95 -3.77 6.01
CA PHE A 77 10.65 -5.00 6.77
C PHE A 77 11.04 -4.84 8.23
N CYS A 78 10.30 -5.52 9.10
CA CYS A 78 10.73 -5.69 10.49
C CYS A 78 12.05 -6.49 10.54
N THR A 79 13.06 -5.97 11.24
CA THR A 79 14.39 -6.63 11.36
C THR A 79 14.32 -7.96 12.11
N LYS A 80 13.34 -8.15 13.01
CA LYS A 80 13.21 -9.33 13.85
C LYS A 80 12.39 -10.45 13.19
N CYS A 81 11.26 -10.15 12.57
CA CYS A 81 10.34 -11.18 12.06
C CYS A 81 10.15 -11.16 10.54
N GLY A 82 10.77 -10.21 9.82
CA GLY A 82 10.67 -10.12 8.37
C GLY A 82 9.31 -9.66 7.85
N THR A 83 8.36 -9.26 8.70
CA THR A 83 7.06 -8.76 8.21
C THR A 83 7.28 -7.57 7.30
N TYR A 84 6.76 -7.65 6.07
CA TYR A 84 6.81 -6.58 5.09
C TYR A 84 5.76 -5.51 5.43
N ILE A 85 6.20 -4.30 5.78
CA ILE A 85 5.33 -3.25 6.33
C ILE A 85 4.86 -2.28 5.24
N TYR A 86 5.81 -1.65 4.52
CA TYR A 86 5.47 -0.66 3.51
C TYR A 86 6.54 -0.55 2.43
N THR A 87 6.19 0.15 1.36
CA THR A 87 7.07 0.40 0.21
C THR A 87 7.03 1.87 -0.17
N ASP A 88 8.18 2.40 -0.50
CA ASP A 88 8.37 3.68 -1.19
C ASP A 88 8.68 3.40 -2.67
N TYR A 89 7.82 3.87 -3.57
CA TYR A 89 8.00 3.74 -5.02
C TYR A 89 8.54 5.04 -5.59
N ALA A 90 9.68 5.02 -6.28
CA ALA A 90 10.28 6.19 -6.91
C ALA A 90 9.32 6.92 -7.87
N SER A 91 8.38 6.20 -8.48
CA SER A 91 7.34 6.75 -9.37
C SER A 91 6.14 7.35 -8.63
N ALA A 92 6.10 7.25 -7.29
CA ALA A 92 4.94 7.63 -6.48
C ALA A 92 5.29 8.73 -5.47
N VAL A 93 5.83 9.83 -5.98
CA VAL A 93 6.32 10.97 -5.17
C VAL A 93 5.28 11.42 -4.14
N GLY A 94 5.70 11.62 -2.89
CA GLY A 94 4.86 12.12 -1.80
C GLY A 94 3.87 11.10 -1.21
N ARG A 95 4.01 9.81 -1.54
CA ARG A 95 3.15 8.76 -0.96
C ARG A 95 3.88 7.45 -0.75
N LEU A 96 3.47 6.74 0.28
CA LEU A 96 3.92 5.40 0.62
C LEU A 96 2.79 4.38 0.40
N THR A 97 3.19 3.12 0.25
CA THR A 97 2.27 2.01 0.09
C THR A 97 2.40 1.05 1.27
N VAL A 98 1.45 1.10 2.18
CA VAL A 98 1.39 0.21 3.35
C VAL A 98 0.78 -1.12 2.95
N ARG A 99 1.29 -2.23 3.48
CA ARG A 99 0.70 -3.56 3.32
C ARG A 99 -0.56 -3.63 4.17
N THR A 100 -1.71 -3.60 3.54
CA THR A 100 -3.02 -3.44 4.20
C THR A 100 -3.23 -4.45 5.32
N LYS A 101 -2.76 -5.70 5.14
CA LYS A 101 -2.93 -6.76 6.15
C LYS A 101 -2.06 -6.61 7.40
N THR A 102 -1.19 -5.60 7.45
CA THR A 102 -0.47 -5.20 8.66
C THR A 102 -1.20 -4.13 9.49
N LEU A 103 -2.35 -3.61 9.01
CA LEU A 103 -3.26 -2.77 9.79
C LEU A 103 -4.04 -3.60 10.81
N ASP A 104 -4.27 -3.04 12.00
CA ASP A 104 -5.01 -3.71 13.08
C ASP A 104 -6.48 -3.99 12.71
N ASN A 105 -7.09 -3.12 11.89
CA ASN A 105 -8.46 -3.27 11.37
C ASN A 105 -8.48 -3.44 9.85
N SER A 106 -7.60 -4.26 9.32
CA SER A 106 -7.37 -4.43 7.87
C SER A 106 -8.62 -4.83 7.07
N GLU A 107 -9.60 -5.45 7.71
CA GLU A 107 -10.88 -5.84 7.11
C GLU A 107 -11.73 -4.64 6.69
N SER A 108 -11.51 -3.47 7.30
CA SER A 108 -12.18 -2.22 6.94
C SER A 108 -11.65 -1.57 5.65
N PHE A 109 -10.60 -2.15 5.05
CA PHE A 109 -9.93 -1.65 3.84
C PHE A 109 -9.93 -2.68 2.72
N PRO A 110 -11.13 -3.06 2.19
CA PRO A 110 -11.19 -3.94 1.04
C PRO A 110 -10.57 -3.26 -0.19
N PRO A 111 -9.99 -4.02 -1.12
CA PRO A 111 -9.46 -3.45 -2.34
C PRO A 111 -10.59 -2.87 -3.20
N GLN A 112 -10.39 -1.66 -3.70
CA GLN A 112 -11.34 -0.96 -4.57
C GLN A 112 -11.14 -1.35 -6.04
N VAL A 113 -9.95 -1.85 -6.38
CA VAL A 113 -9.62 -2.39 -7.72
C VAL A 113 -8.62 -3.54 -7.61
N ASN A 114 -8.57 -4.37 -8.65
CA ASN A 114 -7.52 -5.35 -8.89
C ASN A 114 -6.59 -4.87 -10.01
N ILE A 115 -5.27 -4.92 -9.81
CA ILE A 115 -4.27 -4.52 -10.81
C ILE A 115 -3.33 -5.66 -11.15
N PHE A 116 -2.74 -5.58 -12.35
CA PHE A 116 -1.85 -6.62 -12.91
C PHE A 116 -2.52 -7.98 -12.98
N ILE A 117 -3.81 -8.02 -13.33
CA ILE A 117 -4.56 -9.30 -13.43
C ILE A 117 -4.05 -10.21 -14.55
N LYS A 118 -3.24 -9.68 -15.49
CA LYS A 118 -2.51 -10.50 -16.48
C LYS A 118 -1.60 -11.56 -15.85
N ASP A 119 -1.13 -11.31 -14.62
CA ASP A 119 -0.28 -12.20 -13.83
C ASP A 119 -1.03 -12.94 -12.72
N LYS A 120 -2.36 -12.78 -12.66
CA LYS A 120 -3.23 -13.45 -11.68
C LYS A 120 -3.13 -14.97 -11.81
N ASP A 121 -3.11 -15.66 -10.69
CA ASP A 121 -3.15 -17.12 -10.70
C ASP A 121 -4.45 -17.64 -11.33
N PRO A 122 -4.40 -18.65 -12.24
CA PRO A 122 -5.56 -19.07 -13.02
C PRO A 122 -6.70 -19.66 -12.18
N TRP A 123 -6.37 -20.21 -11.01
CA TRP A 123 -7.37 -20.80 -10.08
C TRP A 123 -8.07 -19.76 -9.20
N LEU A 124 -7.54 -18.51 -9.13
CA LEU A 124 -8.14 -17.45 -8.33
C LEU A 124 -9.29 -16.79 -9.08
N ASN A 125 -10.49 -16.91 -8.55
CA ASN A 125 -11.68 -16.24 -9.07
C ASN A 125 -11.82 -14.87 -8.42
N LEU A 126 -11.92 -13.82 -9.22
CA LEU A 126 -12.24 -12.46 -8.77
C LEU A 126 -13.73 -12.23 -8.90
N THR A 127 -14.28 -11.41 -8.01
CA THR A 127 -15.70 -11.02 -8.06
C THR A 127 -15.93 -9.95 -9.13
N ASP A 128 -17.08 -9.95 -9.77
CA ASP A 128 -17.42 -9.04 -10.88
C ASP A 128 -17.68 -7.60 -10.42
N ASP A 129 -17.84 -7.38 -9.12
CA ASP A 129 -18.12 -6.08 -8.50
C ASP A 129 -16.85 -5.21 -8.26
N VAL A 130 -15.67 -5.78 -8.46
CA VAL A 130 -14.40 -5.05 -8.29
C VAL A 130 -13.73 -4.85 -9.66
N ILE A 131 -13.49 -3.59 -10.01
CA ILE A 131 -12.84 -3.23 -11.29
C ILE A 131 -11.47 -3.87 -11.40
N CYS A 132 -11.18 -4.47 -12.57
CA CYS A 132 -9.94 -5.15 -12.85
C CYS A 132 -9.16 -4.46 -13.98
N PHE A 133 -7.82 -4.36 -13.81
CA PHE A 133 -6.91 -3.80 -14.80
C PHE A 133 -5.80 -4.79 -15.12
N GLU A 134 -5.56 -5.03 -16.41
CA GLU A 134 -4.46 -5.88 -16.90
C GLU A 134 -3.08 -5.45 -16.39
N LYS A 135 -2.89 -4.13 -16.24
CA LYS A 135 -1.67 -3.48 -15.73
C LYS A 135 -2.05 -2.45 -14.65
N MET A 136 -1.23 -1.41 -14.49
CA MET A 136 -1.54 -0.24 -13.68
C MET A 136 -2.54 0.66 -14.41
N TYR A 137 -3.36 1.37 -13.66
CA TYR A 137 -4.32 2.37 -14.13
C TYR A 137 -3.79 3.81 -13.90
N ASP A 138 -4.48 4.79 -14.48
CA ASP A 138 -4.26 6.21 -14.17
C ASP A 138 -5.05 6.58 -12.90
N PRO A 139 -4.37 6.94 -11.80
CA PRO A 139 -5.04 7.34 -10.55
C PRO A 139 -6.05 8.46 -10.72
N LYS A 140 -5.81 9.40 -11.64
CA LYS A 140 -6.72 10.54 -11.89
C LYS A 140 -8.11 10.11 -12.38
N LYS A 141 -8.22 8.91 -12.95
CA LYS A 141 -9.48 8.37 -13.48
C LYS A 141 -10.23 7.47 -12.49
N ILE A 142 -9.53 7.00 -11.46
CA ILE A 142 -10.03 5.91 -10.60
C ILE A 142 -10.17 6.34 -9.15
N TRP A 143 -9.25 7.15 -8.64
CA TRP A 143 -9.27 7.54 -7.23
C TRP A 143 -10.44 8.47 -6.92
N PRO A 144 -10.99 8.40 -5.69
CA PRO A 144 -11.97 9.38 -5.23
C PRO A 144 -11.43 10.81 -5.36
N GLU A 145 -12.30 11.74 -5.73
CA GLU A 145 -11.95 13.16 -5.91
C GLU A 145 -11.30 13.76 -4.65
N GLU A 146 -11.82 13.43 -3.47
CA GLU A 146 -11.25 13.83 -2.18
C GLU A 146 -9.77 13.39 -2.04
N SER A 147 -9.45 12.15 -2.43
CA SER A 147 -8.09 11.62 -2.37
C SER A 147 -7.16 12.33 -3.35
N LEU A 148 -7.62 12.58 -4.57
CA LEU A 148 -6.87 13.32 -5.58
C LEU A 148 -6.60 14.75 -5.14
N LYS A 149 -7.60 15.44 -4.56
CA LYS A 149 -7.45 16.79 -4.03
C LYS A 149 -6.40 16.85 -2.93
N ARG A 150 -6.51 16.01 -1.89
CA ARG A 150 -5.53 15.97 -0.79
C ARG A 150 -4.11 15.67 -1.29
N TYR A 151 -3.96 14.71 -2.20
CA TYR A 151 -2.66 14.37 -2.78
C TYR A 151 -2.07 15.54 -3.59
N SER A 152 -2.88 16.22 -4.41
CA SER A 152 -2.45 17.39 -5.18
C SER A 152 -2.04 18.56 -4.28
N GLU A 153 -2.80 18.83 -3.23
CA GLU A 153 -2.50 19.89 -2.24
C GLU A 153 -1.18 19.59 -1.51
N TYR A 154 -0.99 18.33 -1.11
CA TYR A 154 0.24 17.88 -0.47
C TYR A 154 1.47 18.09 -1.37
N LEU A 155 1.42 17.67 -2.63
CA LEU A 155 2.53 17.84 -3.56
C LEU A 155 2.90 19.31 -3.78
N LYS A 156 1.92 20.21 -3.84
CA LYS A 156 2.14 21.66 -3.97
C LYS A 156 2.82 22.25 -2.72
N SER A 157 2.50 21.75 -1.54
CA SER A 157 3.10 22.21 -0.28
C SER A 157 4.53 21.70 -0.07
N SER A 158 4.82 20.50 -0.57
CA SER A 158 6.13 19.82 -0.43
C SER A 158 7.17 20.29 -1.48
N SER A 159 6.74 21.00 -2.52
CA SER A 159 7.61 21.55 -3.58
C SER A 159 8.16 22.95 -3.27
N LYS A 160 7.94 23.46 -2.06
CA LYS A 160 8.49 24.70 -1.52
C LYS A 160 9.60 24.36 -0.51
#